data_a1694cd035f6f87f06dcd7fa74e82793
#
_entry.id   a1694cd035f6f87f06dcd7fa74e82793
#
_cell.length_a   1.000
_cell.length_b   1.000
_cell.length_c   1.000
_cell.angle_alpha   90.00
_cell.angle_beta   90.00
_cell.angle_gamma   90.00
#
_symmetry.space_group_name_H-M   'P 1'
#
loop_
_entity.id
_entity.type
_entity.pdbx_description
1 polymer ?
#
loop_
_entity_poly.entity_id
_entity_poly.type
_entity_poly.pdbx_seq_one_letter_code
_entity_poly.pdbx_strand_id
1 'polypeptide(L)'
;MSPELNRTDRLRQSFRRALDERLQPPYLRLVSVALLVLGVAMLAISFATSNRGRTYFGPPLGNDFAGFFVAAQILDRGEHARLYDRDLHDELYHELLPNLEPGDSIPYVHPPFVAGLLRPLTWIPYEPAVAIWMTISAGLYGVGVWLLLLSLPSLRREHAGLVLLITLSFEPFLMECWLGGQLSAVGFFSYALAWFALSRNRPISSGLALGLSFYKPTLLLLTLPMLVIGRRWSMLLGMTITGCLLAGLSLAFVGWETSIGYLDVLLSFRKSTSGGSLGILTWKYVDLNNSLRLLCGGKSPIVTVAFVLLSLIPFLWLARYWWRWPRLEADQRQWLWGTTLAWLPVLNLYVGIYDSIFVVQSTLLAVGIVLSERGSETPLTKSGLAYWALAIAGSAWFSQSLARISGVQVYTLALISFGLFLLRRPNLNVPTHVVPR
;
A
#
# COMPACT_ATOMS: atom_id res chain seq x y z
N MET A 1 50.49 -14.60 -8.64
CA MET A 1 49.44 -15.43 -9.27
C MET A 1 48.11 -15.02 -8.67
N SER A 2 47.29 -14.26 -9.42
CA SER A 2 45.92 -13.96 -9.00
C SER A 2 45.07 -15.23 -9.08
N PRO A 3 44.29 -15.58 -8.06
CA PRO A 3 43.47 -16.79 -8.10
C PRO A 3 42.45 -16.66 -9.25
N GLU A 4 42.45 -17.65 -10.16
CA GLU A 4 41.45 -17.71 -11.22
C GLU A 4 40.05 -17.83 -10.60
N LEU A 5 39.25 -16.78 -10.81
CA LEU A 5 37.86 -16.77 -10.37
C LEU A 5 37.12 -17.91 -11.04
N ASN A 6 36.40 -18.71 -10.23
CA ASN A 6 35.52 -19.78 -10.69
C ASN A 6 34.46 -19.20 -11.67
N ARG A 7 33.99 -20.05 -12.62
CA ARG A 7 32.98 -19.64 -13.64
C ARG A 7 31.73 -19.00 -13.03
N THR A 8 31.29 -19.48 -11.88
CA THR A 8 30.18 -18.94 -11.09
C THR A 8 30.47 -17.51 -10.57
N ASP A 9 31.69 -17.23 -10.16
CA ASP A 9 32.09 -15.92 -9.65
C ASP A 9 32.25 -14.90 -10.78
N ARG A 10 32.73 -15.32 -11.94
CA ARG A 10 32.75 -14.47 -13.15
C ARG A 10 31.34 -14.10 -13.61
N LEU A 11 30.40 -15.05 -13.62
CA LEU A 11 28.99 -14.80 -13.95
C LEU A 11 28.34 -13.83 -12.94
N ARG A 12 28.59 -14.03 -11.65
CA ARG A 12 28.10 -13.12 -10.60
C ARG A 12 28.67 -11.70 -10.75
N GLN A 13 29.94 -11.57 -11.06
CA GLN A 13 30.57 -10.25 -11.28
C GLN A 13 30.05 -9.58 -12.55
N SER A 14 29.90 -10.32 -13.64
CA SER A 14 29.31 -9.79 -14.89
C SER A 14 27.88 -9.33 -14.68
N PHE A 15 27.06 -10.13 -14.01
CA PHE A 15 25.69 -9.76 -13.67
C PHE A 15 25.62 -8.51 -12.78
N ARG A 16 26.48 -8.44 -11.74
CA ARG A 16 26.54 -7.24 -10.88
C ARG A 16 26.95 -6.01 -11.67
N ARG A 17 27.96 -6.07 -12.53
CA ARG A 17 28.34 -4.93 -13.37
C ARG A 17 27.22 -4.46 -14.29
N ALA A 18 26.57 -5.39 -14.99
CA ALA A 18 25.45 -5.07 -15.85
C ALA A 18 24.27 -4.44 -15.08
N LEU A 19 24.04 -4.87 -13.84
CA LEU A 19 23.02 -4.27 -12.97
C LEU A 19 23.44 -2.90 -12.47
N ASP A 20 24.71 -2.71 -12.07
CA ASP A 20 25.24 -1.43 -11.61
C ASP A 20 25.17 -0.36 -12.73
N GLU A 21 25.44 -0.75 -13.98
CA GLU A 21 25.28 0.13 -15.14
C GLU A 21 23.82 0.54 -15.36
N ARG A 22 22.87 -0.41 -15.20
CA ARG A 22 21.43 -0.13 -15.35
C ARG A 22 20.79 0.59 -14.17
N LEU A 23 21.45 0.60 -13.01
CA LEU A 23 21.03 1.38 -11.83
C LEU A 23 21.57 2.81 -11.85
N GLN A 24 22.28 3.21 -12.90
CA GLN A 24 22.72 4.60 -13.04
C GLN A 24 21.52 5.56 -13.15
N PRO A 25 21.60 6.74 -12.51
CA PRO A 25 20.50 7.71 -12.50
C PRO A 25 19.90 8.05 -13.87
N PRO A 26 20.69 8.20 -14.97
CA PRO A 26 20.11 8.47 -16.29
C PRO A 26 19.19 7.34 -16.79
N TYR A 27 19.58 6.09 -16.56
CA TYR A 27 18.80 4.93 -16.99
C TYR A 27 17.49 4.82 -16.20
N LEU A 28 17.57 4.98 -14.88
CA LEU A 28 16.39 4.99 -14.01
C LEU A 28 15.43 6.13 -14.37
N ARG A 29 15.96 7.32 -14.70
CA ARG A 29 15.14 8.44 -15.19
C ARG A 29 14.41 8.09 -16.47
N LEU A 30 15.14 7.55 -17.47
CA LEU A 30 14.56 7.18 -18.76
C LEU A 30 13.44 6.18 -18.61
N VAL A 31 13.66 5.09 -17.85
CA VAL A 31 12.65 4.05 -17.62
C VAL A 31 11.44 4.62 -16.88
N SER A 32 11.68 5.41 -15.81
CA SER A 32 10.58 5.98 -15.02
C SER A 32 9.75 6.97 -15.86
N VAL A 33 10.38 7.81 -16.66
CA VAL A 33 9.68 8.74 -17.57
C VAL A 33 8.87 7.95 -18.61
N ALA A 34 9.46 6.91 -19.21
CA ALA A 34 8.76 6.08 -20.20
C ALA A 34 7.51 5.40 -19.58
N LEU A 35 7.62 4.88 -18.37
CA LEU A 35 6.48 4.28 -17.65
C LEU A 35 5.41 5.31 -17.29
N LEU A 36 5.81 6.51 -16.87
CA LEU A 36 4.86 7.60 -16.60
C LEU A 36 4.13 8.04 -17.88
N VAL A 37 4.87 8.19 -18.97
CA VAL A 37 4.29 8.52 -20.29
C VAL A 37 3.31 7.43 -20.72
N LEU A 38 3.66 6.16 -20.53
CA LEU A 38 2.77 5.03 -20.80
C LEU A 38 1.49 5.14 -19.94
N GLY A 39 1.61 5.37 -18.64
CA GLY A 39 0.45 5.51 -17.74
C GLY A 39 -0.46 6.67 -18.14
N VAL A 40 0.12 7.85 -18.45
CA VAL A 40 -0.63 9.02 -18.92
C VAL A 40 -1.30 8.74 -20.28
N ALA A 41 -0.61 8.07 -21.20
CA ALA A 41 -1.18 7.66 -22.48
C ALA A 41 -2.35 6.67 -22.29
N MET A 42 -2.21 5.69 -21.41
CA MET A 42 -3.30 4.76 -21.07
C MET A 42 -4.51 5.51 -20.48
N LEU A 43 -4.28 6.47 -19.59
CA LEU A 43 -5.36 7.31 -19.05
C LEU A 43 -6.04 8.12 -20.15
N ALA A 44 -5.28 8.78 -21.03
CA ALA A 44 -5.83 9.55 -22.15
C ALA A 44 -6.65 8.66 -23.10
N ILE A 45 -6.15 7.47 -23.43
CA ILE A 45 -6.89 6.49 -24.26
C ILE A 45 -8.15 6.03 -23.51
N SER A 46 -8.08 5.79 -22.21
CA SER A 46 -9.25 5.40 -21.43
C SER A 46 -10.34 6.48 -21.46
N PHE A 47 -9.98 7.76 -21.33
CA PHE A 47 -10.93 8.87 -21.48
C PHE A 47 -11.49 8.95 -22.89
N ALA A 48 -10.65 8.84 -23.92
CA ALA A 48 -11.06 8.94 -25.31
C ALA A 48 -11.96 7.78 -25.77
N THR A 49 -11.78 6.60 -25.19
CA THR A 49 -12.53 5.39 -25.56
C THR A 49 -13.67 5.05 -24.60
N SER A 50 -13.80 5.80 -23.49
CA SER A 50 -14.88 5.62 -22.52
C SER A 50 -16.23 5.93 -23.18
N ASN A 51 -17.10 4.93 -23.27
CA ASN A 51 -18.46 5.03 -23.78
C ASN A 51 -19.46 4.57 -22.72
N ARG A 52 -19.40 5.17 -21.52
CA ARG A 52 -20.23 4.79 -20.37
C ARG A 52 -20.25 3.28 -20.11
N GLY A 53 -19.08 2.66 -20.18
CA GLY A 53 -18.89 1.24 -20.01
C GLY A 53 -17.40 0.89 -19.97
N ARG A 54 -17.00 -0.18 -20.66
CA ARG A 54 -15.60 -0.60 -20.74
C ARG A 54 -14.79 0.35 -21.62
N THR A 55 -13.57 0.68 -21.16
CA THR A 55 -12.58 1.38 -21.97
C THR A 55 -11.89 0.40 -22.93
N TYR A 56 -11.04 0.92 -23.82
CA TYR A 56 -10.20 0.07 -24.70
C TYR A 56 -9.42 -1.00 -23.94
N PHE A 57 -9.01 -0.73 -22.71
CA PHE A 57 -8.26 -1.67 -21.88
C PHE A 57 -9.13 -2.65 -21.09
N GLY A 58 -10.44 -2.60 -21.22
CA GLY A 58 -11.39 -3.51 -20.58
C GLY A 58 -12.09 -2.93 -19.34
N PRO A 59 -11.40 -2.48 -18.27
CA PRO A 59 -12.08 -1.89 -17.12
C PRO A 59 -12.82 -0.60 -17.47
N PRO A 60 -13.87 -0.21 -16.71
CA PRO A 60 -14.51 1.08 -16.88
C PRO A 60 -13.56 2.22 -16.51
N LEU A 61 -13.85 3.43 -17.03
CA LEU A 61 -13.10 4.62 -16.67
C LEU A 61 -13.14 4.81 -15.16
N GLY A 62 -11.96 5.01 -14.54
CA GLY A 62 -11.85 5.14 -13.08
C GLY A 62 -12.02 3.84 -12.30
N ASN A 63 -12.32 2.72 -12.95
CA ASN A 63 -12.42 1.38 -12.38
C ASN A 63 -13.12 1.38 -10.99
N ASP A 64 -12.39 1.12 -9.89
CA ASP A 64 -12.95 1.04 -8.54
C ASP A 64 -13.54 2.38 -8.03
N PHE A 65 -13.12 3.52 -8.60
CA PHE A 65 -13.72 4.81 -8.28
C PHE A 65 -15.21 4.85 -8.63
N ALA A 66 -15.66 4.11 -9.65
CA ALA A 66 -17.09 4.03 -9.98
C ALA A 66 -17.92 3.52 -8.81
N GLY A 67 -17.44 2.51 -8.07
CA GLY A 67 -18.11 2.00 -6.87
C GLY A 67 -18.16 3.05 -5.74
N PHE A 68 -17.12 3.85 -5.56
CA PHE A 68 -17.10 4.93 -4.58
C PHE A 68 -18.03 6.08 -4.98
N PHE A 69 -18.07 6.42 -6.26
CA PHE A 69 -18.94 7.44 -6.81
C PHE A 69 -20.43 7.07 -6.66
N VAL A 70 -20.80 5.82 -6.98
CA VAL A 70 -22.15 5.29 -6.78
C VAL A 70 -22.54 5.32 -5.30
N ALA A 71 -21.67 4.90 -4.40
CA ALA A 71 -21.93 5.00 -2.96
C ALA A 71 -22.19 6.45 -2.50
N ALA A 72 -21.43 7.41 -3.06
CA ALA A 72 -21.66 8.82 -2.81
C ALA A 72 -22.98 9.31 -3.40
N GLN A 73 -23.41 8.83 -4.59
CA GLN A 73 -24.71 9.13 -5.19
C GLN A 73 -25.88 8.61 -4.35
N ILE A 74 -25.77 7.42 -3.72
CA ILE A 74 -26.78 6.90 -2.81
C ILE A 74 -27.03 7.90 -1.67
N LEU A 75 -25.95 8.47 -1.10
CA LEU A 75 -26.09 9.51 -0.08
C LEU A 75 -26.67 10.82 -0.64
N ASP A 76 -26.32 11.19 -1.85
CA ASP A 76 -26.82 12.42 -2.48
C ASP A 76 -28.32 12.35 -2.81
N ARG A 77 -28.81 11.15 -3.15
CA ARG A 77 -30.25 10.86 -3.37
C ARG A 77 -31.06 10.78 -2.06
N GLY A 78 -30.39 10.87 -0.87
CA GLY A 78 -31.04 10.76 0.43
C GLY A 78 -31.33 9.34 0.90
N GLU A 79 -30.85 8.33 0.18
CA GLU A 79 -31.09 6.90 0.49
C GLU A 79 -30.04 6.35 1.49
N HIS A 80 -29.75 7.11 2.54
CA HIS A 80 -28.66 6.82 3.50
C HIS A 80 -28.75 5.45 4.14
N ALA A 81 -29.97 4.94 4.42
CA ALA A 81 -30.19 3.62 5.02
C ALA A 81 -29.81 2.46 4.08
N ARG A 82 -29.74 2.70 2.77
CA ARG A 82 -29.46 1.72 1.72
C ARG A 82 -28.03 1.79 1.19
N LEU A 83 -27.10 2.45 1.90
CA LEU A 83 -25.71 2.60 1.46
C LEU A 83 -25.04 1.26 1.12
N TYR A 84 -25.39 0.20 1.82
CA TYR A 84 -24.84 -1.15 1.64
C TYR A 84 -25.80 -2.13 0.95
N ASP A 85 -26.92 -1.61 0.43
CA ASP A 85 -27.88 -2.38 -0.37
C ASP A 85 -27.24 -2.70 -1.74
N ARG A 86 -27.03 -3.97 -1.99
CA ARG A 86 -26.33 -4.42 -3.19
C ARG A 86 -27.16 -4.18 -4.46
N ASP A 87 -28.45 -4.41 -4.36
CA ASP A 87 -29.34 -4.30 -5.53
C ASP A 87 -29.43 -2.83 -5.99
N LEU A 88 -29.58 -1.88 -5.04
CA LEU A 88 -29.54 -0.46 -5.34
C LEU A 88 -28.18 -0.03 -5.91
N HIS A 89 -27.11 -0.56 -5.33
CA HIS A 89 -25.75 -0.26 -5.80
C HIS A 89 -25.56 -0.76 -7.25
N ASP A 90 -26.00 -1.97 -7.56
CA ASP A 90 -25.92 -2.55 -8.90
C ASP A 90 -26.77 -1.77 -9.90
N GLU A 91 -28.00 -1.35 -9.52
CA GLU A 91 -28.89 -0.50 -10.32
C GLU A 91 -28.21 0.83 -10.69
N LEU A 92 -27.71 1.57 -9.70
CA LEU A 92 -27.06 2.86 -9.93
C LEU A 92 -25.74 2.73 -10.68
N TYR A 93 -25.04 1.63 -10.49
CA TYR A 93 -23.80 1.33 -11.22
C TYR A 93 -24.09 1.14 -12.71
N HIS A 94 -25.20 0.45 -13.06
CA HIS A 94 -25.65 0.30 -14.44
C HIS A 94 -26.29 1.57 -15.03
N GLU A 95 -26.93 2.41 -14.22
CA GLU A 95 -27.34 3.75 -14.68
C GLU A 95 -26.13 4.61 -15.07
N LEU A 96 -25.08 4.57 -14.27
CA LEU A 96 -23.83 5.31 -14.50
C LEU A 96 -23.09 4.78 -15.73
N LEU A 97 -23.00 3.45 -15.86
CA LEU A 97 -22.19 2.73 -16.82
C LEU A 97 -23.04 1.66 -17.54
N PRO A 98 -24.02 2.06 -18.39
CA PRO A 98 -25.01 1.16 -18.96
C PRO A 98 -24.43 0.11 -19.94
N ASN A 99 -23.21 0.32 -20.44
CA ASN A 99 -22.55 -0.61 -21.35
C ASN A 99 -21.68 -1.67 -20.63
N LEU A 100 -21.81 -1.80 -19.30
CA LEU A 100 -21.21 -2.89 -18.54
C LEU A 100 -22.13 -4.11 -18.50
N GLU A 101 -21.52 -5.29 -18.39
CA GLU A 101 -22.26 -6.54 -18.24
C GLU A 101 -22.84 -6.68 -16.81
N PRO A 102 -24.00 -7.35 -16.66
CA PRO A 102 -24.52 -7.69 -15.34
C PRO A 102 -23.48 -8.47 -14.51
N GLY A 103 -23.24 -8.01 -13.27
CA GLY A 103 -22.27 -8.62 -12.37
C GLY A 103 -20.87 -7.99 -12.41
N ASP A 104 -20.60 -7.02 -13.27
CA ASP A 104 -19.35 -6.26 -13.29
C ASP A 104 -19.29 -5.14 -12.24
N SER A 105 -20.38 -4.90 -11.48
CA SER A 105 -20.42 -3.89 -10.45
C SER A 105 -19.47 -4.20 -9.29
N ILE A 106 -18.84 -3.16 -8.75
CA ILE A 106 -17.90 -3.26 -7.62
C ILE A 106 -18.65 -2.87 -6.33
N PRO A 107 -18.82 -3.81 -5.36
CA PRO A 107 -19.57 -3.52 -4.15
C PRO A 107 -18.85 -2.50 -3.28
N TYR A 108 -19.60 -1.61 -2.64
CA TYR A 108 -19.07 -0.69 -1.66
C TYR A 108 -18.85 -1.39 -0.31
N VAL A 109 -17.60 -1.38 0.18
CA VAL A 109 -17.19 -2.07 1.42
C VAL A 109 -16.37 -1.18 2.36
N HIS A 110 -16.47 0.12 2.18
CA HIS A 110 -15.76 1.11 3.00
C HIS A 110 -16.68 1.75 4.05
N PRO A 111 -16.11 2.38 5.12
CA PRO A 111 -16.91 3.10 6.11
C PRO A 111 -17.75 4.21 5.47
N PRO A 112 -18.91 4.57 6.06
CA PRO A 112 -19.82 5.58 5.49
C PRO A 112 -19.20 6.95 5.25
N PHE A 113 -18.26 7.38 6.12
CA PHE A 113 -17.62 8.67 5.96
C PHE A 113 -16.85 8.79 4.63
N VAL A 114 -16.42 7.69 4.03
CA VAL A 114 -15.71 7.71 2.72
C VAL A 114 -16.67 8.16 1.62
N ALA A 115 -17.85 7.56 1.55
CA ALA A 115 -18.89 7.98 0.60
C ALA A 115 -19.31 9.42 0.86
N GLY A 116 -19.48 9.81 2.14
CA GLY A 116 -19.83 11.18 2.53
C GLY A 116 -18.81 12.23 2.09
N LEU A 117 -17.52 11.94 2.22
CA LEU A 117 -16.43 12.84 1.78
C LEU A 117 -16.32 12.95 0.26
N LEU A 118 -16.76 11.93 -0.48
CA LEU A 118 -16.76 11.92 -1.95
C LEU A 118 -18.03 12.54 -2.55
N ARG A 119 -19.07 12.82 -1.74
CA ARG A 119 -20.34 13.43 -2.18
C ARG A 119 -20.16 14.66 -3.07
N PRO A 120 -19.27 15.63 -2.81
CA PRO A 120 -19.09 16.78 -3.69
C PRO A 120 -18.73 16.42 -5.14
N LEU A 121 -18.15 15.24 -5.37
CA LEU A 121 -17.81 14.77 -6.72
C LEU A 121 -19.04 14.32 -7.51
N THR A 122 -20.16 13.98 -6.86
CA THR A 122 -21.43 13.62 -7.53
C THR A 122 -22.18 14.81 -8.11
N TRP A 123 -21.78 16.04 -7.75
CA TRP A 123 -22.39 17.27 -8.27
C TRP A 123 -21.89 17.67 -9.65
N ILE A 124 -20.91 16.93 -10.17
CA ILE A 124 -20.34 17.11 -11.50
C ILE A 124 -20.47 15.79 -12.30
N PRO A 125 -20.42 15.84 -13.63
CA PRO A 125 -20.42 14.63 -14.45
C PRO A 125 -19.30 13.65 -14.07
N TYR A 126 -19.53 12.37 -14.32
CA TYR A 126 -18.63 11.30 -13.87
C TYR A 126 -17.20 11.44 -14.38
N GLU A 127 -17.02 11.73 -15.67
CA GLU A 127 -15.69 11.82 -16.29
C GLU A 127 -14.83 12.94 -15.66
N PRO A 128 -15.31 14.17 -15.47
CA PRO A 128 -14.59 15.18 -14.67
C PRO A 128 -14.33 14.76 -13.23
N ALA A 129 -15.27 14.05 -12.58
CA ALA A 129 -15.06 13.54 -11.23
C ALA A 129 -13.91 12.54 -11.16
N VAL A 130 -13.80 11.64 -12.14
CA VAL A 130 -12.65 10.72 -12.29
C VAL A 130 -11.36 11.52 -12.43
N ALA A 131 -11.30 12.53 -13.30
CA ALA A 131 -10.11 13.35 -13.51
C ALA A 131 -9.66 14.06 -12.21
N ILE A 132 -10.61 14.62 -11.45
CA ILE A 132 -10.33 15.24 -10.15
C ILE A 132 -9.82 14.21 -9.16
N TRP A 133 -10.47 13.03 -9.07
CA TRP A 133 -10.02 11.96 -8.18
C TRP A 133 -8.60 11.48 -8.49
N MET A 134 -8.29 11.28 -9.77
CA MET A 134 -6.94 10.92 -10.23
C MET A 134 -5.90 11.98 -9.83
N THR A 135 -6.26 13.26 -9.97
CA THR A 135 -5.39 14.38 -9.58
C THR A 135 -5.16 14.40 -8.07
N ILE A 136 -6.22 14.22 -7.27
CA ILE A 136 -6.12 14.12 -5.79
C ILE A 136 -5.24 12.93 -5.39
N SER A 137 -5.47 11.75 -5.99
CA SER A 137 -4.71 10.53 -5.70
C SER A 137 -3.21 10.71 -5.99
N ALA A 138 -2.87 11.25 -7.17
CA ALA A 138 -1.49 11.55 -7.53
C ALA A 138 -0.87 12.60 -6.60
N GLY A 139 -1.63 13.64 -6.25
CA GLY A 139 -1.21 14.68 -5.31
C GLY A 139 -0.91 14.12 -3.92
N LEU A 140 -1.81 13.32 -3.36
CA LEU A 140 -1.63 12.69 -2.04
C LEU A 140 -0.41 11.78 -2.01
N TYR A 141 -0.23 10.95 -3.05
CA TYR A 141 0.92 10.08 -3.14
C TYR A 141 2.22 10.88 -3.27
N GLY A 142 2.28 11.85 -4.18
CA GLY A 142 3.44 12.71 -4.39
C GLY A 142 3.82 13.52 -3.15
N VAL A 143 2.83 14.10 -2.46
CA VAL A 143 3.04 14.80 -1.16
C VAL A 143 3.53 13.82 -0.10
N GLY A 144 2.99 12.60 -0.05
CA GLY A 144 3.47 11.56 0.85
C GLY A 144 4.95 11.23 0.62
N VAL A 145 5.37 11.03 -0.64
CA VAL A 145 6.79 10.84 -0.99
C VAL A 145 7.63 12.05 -0.57
N TRP A 146 7.12 13.26 -0.80
CA TRP A 146 7.81 14.49 -0.42
C TRP A 146 8.01 14.62 1.10
N LEU A 147 7.00 14.27 1.90
CA LEU A 147 7.10 14.25 3.38
C LEU A 147 8.16 13.27 3.87
N LEU A 148 8.28 12.11 3.21
CA LEU A 148 9.37 11.16 3.50
C LEU A 148 10.73 11.78 3.17
N LEU A 149 10.87 12.40 1.99
CA LEU A 149 12.12 13.07 1.60
C LEU A 149 12.51 14.22 2.54
N LEU A 150 11.52 14.95 3.09
CA LEU A 150 11.76 15.96 4.12
C LEU A 150 12.31 15.37 5.44
N SER A 151 12.06 14.09 5.69
CA SER A 151 12.60 13.34 6.83
C SER A 151 13.94 12.66 6.54
N LEU A 152 14.40 12.67 5.28
CA LEU A 152 15.58 11.99 4.77
C LEU A 152 16.51 12.97 4.03
N PRO A 153 17.26 13.86 4.76
CA PRO A 153 18.00 14.96 4.16
C PRO A 153 19.04 14.53 3.12
N SER A 154 19.76 13.44 3.33
CA SER A 154 20.77 12.90 2.39
C SER A 154 20.13 12.52 1.07
N LEU A 155 19.04 11.75 1.12
CA LEU A 155 18.32 11.31 -0.07
C LEU A 155 17.67 12.49 -0.81
N ARG A 156 17.13 13.46 -0.08
CA ARG A 156 16.47 14.64 -0.63
C ARG A 156 17.43 15.53 -1.42
N ARG A 157 18.60 15.82 -0.88
CA ARG A 157 19.54 16.79 -1.48
C ARG A 157 20.03 16.33 -2.85
N GLU A 158 20.32 15.05 -2.99
CA GLU A 158 20.99 14.52 -4.18
C GLU A 158 20.02 13.87 -5.17
N HIS A 159 18.90 13.32 -4.70
CA HIS A 159 18.09 12.41 -5.50
C HIS A 159 16.58 12.68 -5.49
N ALA A 160 16.10 13.83 -4.95
CA ALA A 160 14.67 14.08 -4.78
C ALA A 160 13.85 13.88 -6.06
N GLY A 161 14.27 14.47 -7.16
CA GLY A 161 13.57 14.34 -8.45
C GLY A 161 13.57 12.91 -8.99
N LEU A 162 14.68 12.18 -8.84
CA LEU A 162 14.77 10.78 -9.26
C LEU A 162 13.86 9.89 -8.40
N VAL A 163 13.84 10.10 -7.08
CA VAL A 163 12.97 9.36 -6.16
C VAL A 163 11.51 9.59 -6.51
N LEU A 164 11.09 10.84 -6.75
CA LEU A 164 9.73 11.15 -7.18
C LEU A 164 9.37 10.43 -8.49
N LEU A 165 10.25 10.46 -9.49
CA LEU A 165 10.02 9.77 -10.77
C LEU A 165 9.88 8.25 -10.59
N ILE A 166 10.81 7.62 -9.87
CA ILE A 166 10.79 6.16 -9.65
C ILE A 166 9.54 5.75 -8.86
N THR A 167 9.18 6.50 -7.83
CA THR A 167 8.04 6.13 -6.98
C THR A 167 6.70 6.36 -7.68
N LEU A 168 6.56 7.42 -8.48
CA LEU A 168 5.37 7.66 -9.29
C LEU A 168 5.22 6.63 -10.43
N SER A 169 6.32 6.12 -10.96
CA SER A 169 6.31 5.07 -12.00
C SER A 169 6.22 3.65 -11.44
N PHE A 170 6.14 3.48 -10.12
CA PHE A 170 5.99 2.18 -9.47
C PHE A 170 4.65 1.56 -9.83
N GLU A 171 4.66 0.35 -10.39
CA GLU A 171 3.46 -0.30 -10.96
C GLU A 171 2.26 -0.34 -10.00
N PRO A 172 2.39 -0.79 -8.71
CA PRO A 172 1.27 -0.82 -7.79
C PRO A 172 0.62 0.55 -7.56
N PHE A 173 1.39 1.65 -7.67
CA PHE A 173 0.82 2.98 -7.66
C PHE A 173 0.26 3.37 -9.02
N LEU A 174 1.06 3.32 -10.07
CA LEU A 174 0.72 3.85 -11.39
C LEU A 174 -0.49 3.14 -12.01
N MET A 175 -0.46 1.80 -12.01
CA MET A 175 -1.47 0.98 -12.70
C MET A 175 -2.63 0.63 -11.78
N GLU A 176 -2.34 0.14 -10.58
CA GLU A 176 -3.35 -0.46 -9.72
C GLU A 176 -4.01 0.55 -8.77
N CYS A 177 -3.27 1.54 -8.25
CA CYS A 177 -3.81 2.57 -7.39
C CYS A 177 -4.36 3.75 -8.19
N TRP A 178 -3.53 4.37 -9.02
CA TRP A 178 -3.88 5.60 -9.75
C TRP A 178 -4.86 5.32 -10.89
N LEU A 179 -4.47 4.54 -11.91
CA LEU A 179 -5.39 4.17 -13.00
C LEU A 179 -6.57 3.30 -12.52
N GLY A 180 -6.35 2.48 -11.50
CA GLY A 180 -7.38 1.68 -10.85
C GLY A 180 -8.37 2.46 -9.98
N GLY A 181 -8.16 3.77 -9.75
CA GLY A 181 -9.08 4.63 -9.00
C GLY A 181 -9.17 4.33 -7.50
N GLN A 182 -8.14 3.68 -6.92
CA GLN A 182 -8.12 3.21 -5.54
C GLN A 182 -7.87 4.30 -4.50
N LEU A 183 -8.24 4.01 -3.24
CA LEU A 183 -8.03 4.86 -2.06
C LEU A 183 -6.63 4.74 -1.45
N SER A 184 -5.78 3.85 -1.93
CA SER A 184 -4.50 3.51 -1.27
C SER A 184 -3.53 4.68 -1.16
N ALA A 185 -3.63 5.68 -2.06
CA ALA A 185 -2.87 6.93 -1.95
C ALA A 185 -3.18 7.69 -0.65
N VAL A 186 -4.43 7.62 -0.14
CA VAL A 186 -4.82 8.20 1.16
C VAL A 186 -4.07 7.50 2.30
N GLY A 187 -4.03 6.16 2.28
CA GLY A 187 -3.29 5.37 3.26
C GLY A 187 -1.79 5.64 3.20
N PHE A 188 -1.22 5.68 2.00
CA PHE A 188 0.20 6.04 1.81
C PHE A 188 0.52 7.41 2.39
N PHE A 189 -0.26 8.44 2.06
CA PHE A 189 -0.12 9.78 2.62
C PHE A 189 -0.25 9.78 4.15
N SER A 190 -1.23 9.07 4.70
CA SER A 190 -1.46 8.92 6.13
C SER A 190 -0.20 8.42 6.87
N TYR A 191 0.39 7.33 6.40
CA TYR A 191 1.60 6.76 7.00
C TYR A 191 2.86 7.62 6.79
N ALA A 192 2.99 8.27 5.63
CA ALA A 192 4.08 9.20 5.36
C ALA A 192 4.01 10.43 6.27
N LEU A 193 2.82 11.00 6.45
CA LEU A 193 2.57 12.12 7.38
C LEU A 193 2.80 11.70 8.82
N ALA A 194 2.41 10.47 9.17
CA ALA A 194 2.64 9.92 10.50
C ALA A 194 4.14 9.80 10.81
N TRP A 195 4.93 9.26 9.88
CA TRP A 195 6.39 9.23 10.03
C TRP A 195 7.00 10.63 10.09
N PHE A 196 6.58 11.53 9.21
CA PHE A 196 7.06 12.91 9.21
C PHE A 196 6.80 13.63 10.54
N ALA A 197 5.62 13.45 11.13
CA ALA A 197 5.30 14.00 12.45
C ALA A 197 6.14 13.34 13.57
N LEU A 198 6.29 12.01 13.50
CA LEU A 198 7.05 11.23 14.47
C LEU A 198 8.55 11.60 14.47
N SER A 199 9.14 11.78 13.28
CA SER A 199 10.54 12.20 13.12
C SER A 199 10.81 13.60 13.68
N ARG A 200 9.76 14.40 13.91
CA ARG A 200 9.78 15.73 14.55
C ARG A 200 9.33 15.70 16.01
N ASN A 201 9.33 14.53 16.65
CA ASN A 201 8.88 14.34 18.03
C ASN A 201 7.44 14.83 18.31
N ARG A 202 6.52 14.68 17.32
CA ARG A 202 5.10 15.03 17.45
C ARG A 202 4.22 13.77 17.44
N PRO A 203 4.23 12.96 18.53
CA PRO A 203 3.58 11.66 18.53
C PRO A 203 2.04 11.73 18.42
N ILE A 204 1.39 12.75 18.99
CA ILE A 204 -0.07 12.93 18.85
C ILE A 204 -0.41 13.22 17.39
N SER A 205 0.30 14.15 16.74
CA SER A 205 0.10 14.46 15.32
C SER A 205 0.36 13.22 14.42
N SER A 206 1.34 12.40 14.78
CA SER A 206 1.60 11.13 14.11
C SER A 206 0.40 10.19 14.23
N GLY A 207 -0.21 10.10 15.40
CA GLY A 207 -1.42 9.33 15.63
C GLY A 207 -2.62 9.87 14.87
N LEU A 208 -2.83 11.19 14.87
CA LEU A 208 -3.89 11.84 14.08
C LEU A 208 -3.78 11.47 12.60
N ALA A 209 -2.56 11.51 12.06
CA ALA A 209 -2.30 11.11 10.68
C ALA A 209 -2.62 9.63 10.44
N LEU A 210 -2.16 8.70 11.30
CA LEU A 210 -2.47 7.27 11.18
C LEU A 210 -3.97 6.99 11.23
N GLY A 211 -4.73 7.77 12.00
CA GLY A 211 -6.18 7.64 12.08
C GLY A 211 -6.89 7.85 10.74
N LEU A 212 -6.30 8.58 9.79
CA LEU A 212 -6.85 8.69 8.44
C LEU A 212 -6.94 7.33 7.72
N SER A 213 -6.15 6.33 8.14
CA SER A 213 -6.19 4.98 7.59
C SER A 213 -7.43 4.18 8.01
N PHE A 214 -8.31 4.69 8.86
CA PHE A 214 -9.58 4.04 9.21
C PHE A 214 -10.54 3.89 8.01
N TYR A 215 -10.27 4.54 6.86
CA TYR A 215 -11.00 4.24 5.63
C TYR A 215 -10.84 2.78 5.20
N LYS A 216 -9.77 2.12 5.62
CA LYS A 216 -9.49 0.70 5.41
C LYS A 216 -8.85 0.12 6.67
N PRO A 217 -9.65 -0.30 7.69
CA PRO A 217 -9.14 -0.72 9.00
C PRO A 217 -8.13 -1.86 8.94
N THR A 218 -8.18 -2.68 7.89
CA THR A 218 -7.21 -3.77 7.70
C THR A 218 -5.76 -3.28 7.62
N LEU A 219 -5.51 -2.05 7.15
CA LEU A 219 -4.16 -1.47 7.15
C LEU A 219 -3.57 -1.30 8.57
N LEU A 220 -4.42 -1.27 9.58
CA LEU A 220 -4.00 -1.12 10.97
C LEU A 220 -3.76 -2.45 11.70
N LEU A 221 -4.05 -3.60 11.07
CA LEU A 221 -3.93 -4.93 11.70
C LEU A 221 -2.54 -5.22 12.26
N LEU A 222 -1.48 -4.76 11.60
CA LEU A 222 -0.12 -4.90 12.10
C LEU A 222 0.30 -3.68 12.94
N THR A 223 -0.01 -2.47 12.47
CA THR A 223 0.50 -1.25 13.11
C THR A 223 -0.10 -1.03 14.50
N LEU A 224 -1.40 -1.25 14.68
CA LEU A 224 -2.08 -1.04 15.96
C LEU A 224 -1.51 -1.91 17.08
N PRO A 225 -1.36 -3.24 16.94
CA PRO A 225 -0.69 -4.06 17.94
C PRO A 225 0.75 -3.59 18.24
N MET A 226 1.51 -3.19 17.22
CA MET A 226 2.86 -2.70 17.40
C MET A 226 2.91 -1.41 18.24
N LEU A 227 1.97 -0.48 18.02
CA LEU A 227 1.85 0.74 18.84
C LEU A 227 1.50 0.44 20.31
N VAL A 228 0.62 -0.54 20.54
CA VAL A 228 0.23 -0.99 21.89
C VAL A 228 1.44 -1.63 22.58
N ILE A 229 2.13 -2.57 21.93
CA ILE A 229 3.33 -3.24 22.46
C ILE A 229 4.45 -2.23 22.72
N GLY A 230 4.63 -1.27 21.82
CA GLY A 230 5.61 -0.18 21.94
C GLY A 230 5.21 0.89 22.94
N ARG A 231 4.04 0.77 23.60
CA ARG A 231 3.50 1.74 24.58
C ARG A 231 3.42 3.16 24.01
N ARG A 232 3.03 3.28 22.75
CA ARG A 232 2.95 4.57 22.05
C ARG A 232 1.60 5.26 22.31
N TRP A 233 1.28 5.46 23.58
CA TRP A 233 -0.04 5.95 24.05
C TRP A 233 -0.44 7.30 23.43
N SER A 234 0.53 8.22 23.25
CA SER A 234 0.25 9.51 22.60
C SER A 234 -0.14 9.35 21.13
N MET A 235 0.43 8.36 20.42
CA MET A 235 0.00 8.05 19.04
C MET A 235 -1.39 7.40 19.04
N LEU A 236 -1.64 6.47 19.96
CA LEU A 236 -2.96 5.85 20.10
C LEU A 236 -4.03 6.90 20.44
N LEU A 237 -3.73 7.87 21.31
CA LEU A 237 -4.62 8.99 21.59
C LEU A 237 -4.95 9.78 20.31
N GLY A 238 -3.94 10.14 19.51
CA GLY A 238 -4.16 10.84 18.24
C GLY A 238 -5.03 10.01 17.28
N MET A 239 -4.75 8.69 17.14
CA MET A 239 -5.58 7.79 16.34
C MET A 239 -7.03 7.72 16.84
N THR A 240 -7.24 7.64 18.15
CA THR A 240 -8.58 7.64 18.74
C THR A 240 -9.33 8.94 18.43
N ILE A 241 -8.67 10.09 18.53
CA ILE A 241 -9.29 11.38 18.20
C ILE A 241 -9.77 11.39 16.74
N THR A 242 -8.88 11.01 15.79
CA THR A 242 -9.29 10.93 14.38
C THR A 242 -10.37 9.87 14.16
N GLY A 243 -10.26 8.71 14.80
CA GLY A 243 -11.28 7.66 14.73
C GLY A 243 -12.65 8.13 15.21
N CYS A 244 -12.70 8.84 16.34
CA CYS A 244 -13.95 9.43 16.86
C CYS A 244 -14.52 10.50 15.89
N LEU A 245 -13.66 11.34 15.31
CA LEU A 245 -14.10 12.32 14.30
C LEU A 245 -14.68 11.66 13.05
N LEU A 246 -14.03 10.62 12.51
CA LEU A 246 -14.50 9.88 11.34
C LEU A 246 -15.78 9.07 11.65
N ALA A 247 -15.88 8.50 12.85
CA ALA A 247 -17.12 7.86 13.32
C ALA A 247 -18.26 8.89 13.45
N GLY A 248 -17.97 10.07 14.02
CA GLY A 248 -18.94 11.17 14.10
C GLY A 248 -19.39 11.62 12.71
N LEU A 249 -18.50 11.73 11.74
CA LEU A 249 -18.85 12.00 10.34
C LEU A 249 -19.71 10.90 9.74
N SER A 250 -19.41 9.62 9.99
CA SER A 250 -20.27 8.51 9.54
C SER A 250 -21.70 8.65 10.11
N LEU A 251 -21.80 8.91 11.40
CA LEU A 251 -23.11 9.12 12.06
C LEU A 251 -23.85 10.31 11.46
N ALA A 252 -23.16 11.41 11.17
CA ALA A 252 -23.75 12.60 10.56
C ALA A 252 -24.25 12.36 9.13
N PHE A 253 -23.55 11.53 8.36
CA PHE A 253 -23.92 11.25 6.96
C PHE A 253 -25.03 10.21 6.83
N VAL A 254 -25.03 9.15 7.63
CA VAL A 254 -25.94 7.99 7.41
C VAL A 254 -26.72 7.54 8.65
N GLY A 255 -26.54 8.20 9.79
CA GLY A 255 -27.18 7.81 11.05
C GLY A 255 -26.56 6.56 11.70
N TRP A 256 -27.16 6.18 12.83
CA TRP A 256 -26.65 5.12 13.71
C TRP A 256 -26.73 3.72 13.08
N GLU A 257 -27.90 3.34 12.56
CA GLU A 257 -28.17 2.00 12.04
C GLU A 257 -27.23 1.62 10.89
N THR A 258 -27.09 2.49 9.89
CA THR A 258 -26.22 2.27 8.73
C THR A 258 -24.73 2.27 9.14
N SER A 259 -24.37 3.14 10.12
CA SER A 259 -22.99 3.17 10.62
C SER A 259 -22.59 1.88 11.32
N ILE A 260 -23.50 1.26 12.11
CA ILE A 260 -23.27 -0.05 12.73
C ILE A 260 -23.33 -1.16 11.66
N GLY A 261 -24.25 -1.07 10.70
CA GLY A 261 -24.35 -1.99 9.58
C GLY A 261 -23.03 -2.17 8.81
N TYR A 262 -22.13 -1.19 8.85
CA TYR A 262 -20.76 -1.36 8.33
C TYR A 262 -20.00 -2.51 8.98
N LEU A 263 -20.21 -2.79 10.26
CA LEU A 263 -19.56 -3.92 10.93
C LEU A 263 -20.01 -5.26 10.34
N ASP A 264 -21.29 -5.37 9.97
CA ASP A 264 -21.82 -6.55 9.31
C ASP A 264 -21.24 -6.72 7.90
N VAL A 265 -21.07 -5.61 7.16
CA VAL A 265 -20.39 -5.62 5.86
C VAL A 265 -18.95 -6.10 6.01
N LEU A 266 -18.21 -5.61 7.00
CA LEU A 266 -16.83 -6.01 7.26
C LEU A 266 -16.71 -7.49 7.63
N LEU A 267 -17.64 -8.01 8.44
CA LEU A 267 -17.69 -9.41 8.85
C LEU A 267 -18.17 -10.33 7.73
N SER A 268 -19.18 -9.92 6.96
CA SER A 268 -19.73 -10.69 5.85
C SER A 268 -18.78 -10.71 4.66
N PHE A 269 -18.04 -9.62 4.39
CA PHE A 269 -16.97 -9.60 3.38
C PHE A 269 -15.96 -10.71 3.63
N ARG A 270 -15.60 -10.96 4.89
CA ARG A 270 -14.75 -12.09 5.26
C ARG A 270 -15.38 -13.44 4.95
N LYS A 271 -16.70 -13.59 5.09
CA LYS A 271 -17.43 -14.84 4.79
C LYS A 271 -17.59 -15.05 3.30
N SER A 272 -18.01 -14.05 2.56
CA SER A 272 -18.26 -14.11 1.12
C SER A 272 -16.98 -14.27 0.30
N THR A 273 -15.86 -13.68 0.72
CA THR A 273 -14.54 -13.91 0.12
C THR A 273 -14.06 -15.35 0.31
N SER A 274 -14.70 -16.10 1.22
CA SER A 274 -14.37 -17.50 1.50
C SER A 274 -15.11 -18.49 0.61
N GLY A 275 -16.18 -18.07 -0.07
CA GLY A 275 -17.09 -18.97 -0.81
C GLY A 275 -17.20 -18.77 -2.31
N GLY A 276 -16.38 -17.89 -2.92
CA GLY A 276 -16.42 -17.67 -4.37
C GLY A 276 -17.62 -16.86 -4.90
N SER A 277 -18.56 -16.47 -4.04
CA SER A 277 -19.81 -15.80 -4.44
C SER A 277 -19.62 -14.32 -4.85
N LEU A 278 -18.50 -13.69 -4.52
CA LEU A 278 -18.18 -12.31 -4.91
C LEU A 278 -17.06 -12.21 -5.95
N GLY A 279 -16.69 -13.32 -6.60
CA GLY A 279 -15.69 -13.31 -7.68
C GLY A 279 -14.30 -12.77 -7.24
N ILE A 280 -13.93 -12.89 -5.95
CA ILE A 280 -12.65 -12.39 -5.49
C ILE A 280 -11.54 -13.22 -6.12
N LEU A 281 -10.86 -12.54 -7.00
CA LEU A 281 -9.74 -13.07 -7.75
C LEU A 281 -8.52 -13.10 -6.83
N THR A 282 -8.28 -14.25 -6.15
CA THR A 282 -7.17 -14.40 -5.18
C THR A 282 -5.81 -14.03 -5.75
N TRP A 283 -5.64 -14.11 -7.06
CA TRP A 283 -4.43 -13.72 -7.77
C TRP A 283 -4.15 -12.19 -7.76
N LYS A 284 -5.16 -11.35 -7.45
CA LYS A 284 -5.00 -9.88 -7.29
C LYS A 284 -4.49 -9.48 -5.90
N TYR A 285 -4.47 -10.41 -4.94
CA TYR A 285 -4.08 -10.12 -3.56
C TYR A 285 -2.64 -10.56 -3.30
N VAL A 286 -1.91 -9.75 -2.52
CA VAL A 286 -0.48 -9.93 -2.27
C VAL A 286 -0.16 -10.27 -0.82
N ASP A 287 -1.18 -10.40 0.03
CA ASP A 287 -0.98 -10.86 1.40
C ASP A 287 -0.68 -12.37 1.48
N LEU A 288 0.00 -12.78 2.55
CA LEU A 288 0.40 -14.17 2.76
C LEU A 288 -0.79 -15.14 2.78
N ASN A 289 -1.93 -14.73 3.38
CA ASN A 289 -3.11 -15.59 3.47
C ASN A 289 -3.69 -15.90 2.07
N ASN A 290 -3.85 -14.88 1.21
CA ASN A 290 -4.36 -15.09 -0.14
C ASN A 290 -3.34 -15.76 -1.05
N SER A 291 -2.05 -15.51 -0.85
CA SER A 291 -0.98 -16.22 -1.57
C SER A 291 -0.99 -17.73 -1.26
N LEU A 292 -1.17 -18.11 0.01
CA LEU A 292 -1.32 -19.52 0.41
C LEU A 292 -2.61 -20.15 -0.13
N ARG A 293 -3.73 -19.41 -0.12
CA ARG A 293 -5.00 -19.87 -0.71
C ARG A 293 -4.86 -20.12 -2.21
N LEU A 294 -4.20 -19.21 -2.91
CA LEU A 294 -3.95 -19.36 -4.35
C LEU A 294 -3.12 -20.61 -4.63
N LEU A 295 -2.03 -20.80 -3.87
CA LEU A 295 -1.14 -21.94 -4.01
C LEU A 295 -1.82 -23.28 -3.70
N CYS A 296 -2.72 -23.31 -2.71
CA CYS A 296 -3.42 -24.53 -2.25
C CYS A 296 -4.80 -24.73 -2.90
N GLY A 297 -5.17 -23.91 -3.88
CA GLY A 297 -6.46 -24.02 -4.59
C GLY A 297 -7.68 -23.60 -3.77
N GLY A 298 -7.51 -22.88 -2.65
CA GLY A 298 -8.63 -22.36 -1.88
C GLY A 298 -8.40 -22.29 -0.37
N LYS A 299 -9.50 -22.06 0.35
CA LYS A 299 -9.50 -21.98 1.82
C LYS A 299 -9.57 -23.37 2.44
N SER A 300 -8.63 -23.67 3.35
CA SER A 300 -8.65 -24.87 4.16
C SER A 300 -8.14 -24.58 5.58
N PRO A 301 -8.44 -25.47 6.56
CA PRO A 301 -7.84 -25.36 7.91
C PRO A 301 -6.31 -25.36 7.87
N ILE A 302 -5.70 -26.14 6.99
CA ILE A 302 -4.25 -26.24 6.82
C ILE A 302 -3.70 -24.88 6.36
N VAL A 303 -4.32 -24.23 5.37
CA VAL A 303 -3.92 -22.89 4.90
C VAL A 303 -4.02 -21.87 6.03
N THR A 304 -5.08 -21.93 6.84
CA THR A 304 -5.25 -21.03 7.98
C THR A 304 -4.16 -21.23 9.03
N VAL A 305 -3.87 -22.49 9.38
CA VAL A 305 -2.79 -22.83 10.34
C VAL A 305 -1.43 -22.39 9.79
N ALA A 306 -1.14 -22.69 8.52
CA ALA A 306 0.11 -22.27 7.86
C ALA A 306 0.26 -20.73 7.87
N PHE A 307 -0.80 -19.99 7.54
CA PHE A 307 -0.80 -18.52 7.61
C PHE A 307 -0.46 -18.03 9.02
N VAL A 308 -1.12 -18.57 10.05
CA VAL A 308 -0.87 -18.16 11.45
C VAL A 308 0.57 -18.46 11.86
N LEU A 309 1.06 -19.68 11.61
CA LEU A 309 2.42 -20.08 12.01
C LEU A 309 3.50 -19.27 11.29
N LEU A 310 3.37 -19.05 9.98
CA LEU A 310 4.32 -18.26 9.21
C LEU A 310 4.28 -16.77 9.59
N SER A 311 3.12 -16.24 9.95
CA SER A 311 2.96 -14.86 10.38
C SER A 311 3.52 -14.61 11.78
N LEU A 312 3.52 -15.61 12.66
CA LEU A 312 4.03 -15.46 14.03
C LEU A 312 5.51 -15.08 14.08
N ILE A 313 6.34 -15.60 13.18
CA ILE A 313 7.78 -15.37 13.20
C ILE A 313 8.09 -13.86 13.04
N PRO A 314 7.70 -13.20 11.93
CA PRO A 314 7.95 -11.77 11.76
C PRO A 314 7.16 -10.92 12.76
N PHE A 315 5.96 -11.33 13.15
CA PHE A 315 5.16 -10.62 14.16
C PHE A 315 5.86 -10.57 15.52
N LEU A 316 6.34 -11.71 16.03
CA LEU A 316 7.03 -11.80 17.32
C LEU A 316 8.38 -11.05 17.29
N TRP A 317 9.08 -11.11 16.15
CA TRP A 317 10.28 -10.34 15.97
C TRP A 317 9.99 -8.83 16.05
N LEU A 318 9.02 -8.34 15.29
CA LEU A 318 8.59 -6.94 15.34
C LEU A 318 8.15 -6.55 16.76
N ALA A 319 7.30 -7.35 17.40
CA ALA A 319 6.81 -7.13 18.76
C ALA A 319 7.95 -6.96 19.76
N ARG A 320 8.98 -7.83 19.68
CA ARG A 320 10.18 -7.74 20.54
C ARG A 320 10.90 -6.41 20.39
N TYR A 321 11.05 -5.90 19.15
CA TYR A 321 11.75 -4.63 18.93
C TYR A 321 10.84 -3.42 19.22
N TRP A 322 9.55 -3.48 18.93
CA TRP A 322 8.60 -2.46 19.33
C TRP A 322 8.50 -2.31 20.86
N TRP A 323 8.57 -3.40 21.61
CA TRP A 323 8.67 -3.35 23.08
C TRP A 323 9.87 -2.52 23.57
N ARG A 324 10.97 -2.51 22.79
CA ARG A 324 12.18 -1.74 23.08
C ARG A 324 12.17 -0.33 22.52
N TRP A 325 11.12 0.09 21.86
CA TRP A 325 11.01 1.40 21.20
C TRP A 325 11.52 2.58 22.04
N PRO A 326 11.21 2.72 23.35
CA PRO A 326 11.69 3.85 24.15
C PRO A 326 13.21 3.93 24.26
N ARG A 327 13.90 2.79 24.09
CA ARG A 327 15.35 2.65 24.23
C ARG A 327 16.09 2.73 22.89
N LEU A 328 15.38 2.75 21.79
CA LEU A 328 15.96 2.77 20.45
C LEU A 328 16.41 4.20 20.10
N GLU A 329 17.52 4.29 19.37
CA GLU A 329 18.00 5.52 18.74
C GLU A 329 17.14 5.89 17.52
N ALA A 330 17.31 7.11 16.99
CA ALA A 330 16.51 7.62 15.87
C ALA A 330 16.57 6.71 14.64
N ASP A 331 17.77 6.29 14.24
CA ASP A 331 17.98 5.42 13.07
C ASP A 331 17.39 4.02 13.28
N GLN A 332 17.49 3.50 14.50
CA GLN A 332 16.88 2.22 14.87
C GLN A 332 15.34 2.28 14.83
N ARG A 333 14.75 3.40 15.28
CA ARG A 333 13.30 3.65 15.17
C ARG A 333 12.86 3.76 13.73
N GLN A 334 13.63 4.47 12.90
CA GLN A 334 13.39 4.61 11.47
C GLN A 334 13.43 3.24 10.77
N TRP A 335 14.45 2.43 11.07
CA TRP A 335 14.58 1.07 10.54
C TRP A 335 13.41 0.18 10.95
N LEU A 336 13.04 0.21 12.24
CA LEU A 336 11.92 -0.58 12.76
C LEU A 336 10.60 -0.18 12.13
N TRP A 337 10.35 1.13 11.96
CA TRP A 337 9.17 1.63 11.27
C TRP A 337 9.15 1.16 9.81
N GLY A 338 10.24 1.33 9.08
CA GLY A 338 10.39 0.85 7.71
C GLY A 338 10.19 -0.66 7.59
N THR A 339 10.77 -1.44 8.51
CA THR A 339 10.58 -2.91 8.57
C THR A 339 9.11 -3.27 8.82
N THR A 340 8.42 -2.55 9.70
CA THR A 340 6.97 -2.75 9.94
C THR A 340 6.17 -2.51 8.67
N LEU A 341 6.51 -1.47 7.91
CA LEU A 341 5.84 -1.15 6.63
C LEU A 341 6.12 -2.20 5.53
N ALA A 342 7.30 -2.83 5.53
CA ALA A 342 7.58 -3.94 4.61
C ALA A 342 6.68 -5.16 4.88
N TRP A 343 6.38 -5.44 6.14
CA TRP A 343 5.53 -6.54 6.56
C TRP A 343 4.04 -6.21 6.55
N LEU A 344 3.66 -4.94 6.49
CA LEU A 344 2.27 -4.50 6.51
C LEU A 344 1.41 -5.14 5.40
N PRO A 345 1.81 -5.16 4.12
CA PRO A 345 1.03 -5.84 3.10
C PRO A 345 1.03 -7.36 3.24
N VAL A 346 2.07 -7.95 3.81
CA VAL A 346 2.22 -9.41 3.94
C VAL A 346 1.41 -9.98 5.10
N LEU A 347 1.51 -9.34 6.28
CA LEU A 347 0.83 -9.76 7.52
C LEU A 347 -0.55 -9.14 7.64
N ASN A 348 -1.33 -9.22 6.59
CA ASN A 348 -2.63 -8.58 6.49
C ASN A 348 -3.65 -9.54 5.89
N LEU A 349 -4.86 -9.05 5.67
CA LEU A 349 -5.97 -9.79 5.07
C LEU A 349 -6.55 -8.95 3.92
N TYR A 350 -6.68 -9.57 2.74
CA TYR A 350 -7.27 -8.94 1.55
C TYR A 350 -6.58 -7.65 1.10
N VAL A 351 -5.26 -7.70 1.03
CA VAL A 351 -4.43 -6.61 0.50
C VAL A 351 -4.26 -6.79 -1.00
N GLY A 352 -4.91 -5.93 -1.76
CA GLY A 352 -4.68 -5.84 -3.20
C GLY A 352 -3.27 -5.30 -3.50
N ILE A 353 -2.79 -5.54 -4.72
CA ILE A 353 -1.46 -5.08 -5.13
C ILE A 353 -1.30 -3.55 -4.98
N TYR A 354 -2.38 -2.78 -5.16
CA TYR A 354 -2.41 -1.33 -4.96
C TYR A 354 -2.07 -0.90 -3.53
N ASP A 355 -2.36 -1.71 -2.51
CA ASP A 355 -1.99 -1.40 -1.12
C ASP A 355 -0.52 -1.73 -0.81
N SER A 356 0.18 -2.44 -1.69
CA SER A 356 1.60 -2.74 -1.48
C SER A 356 2.51 -1.52 -1.66
N ILE A 357 1.97 -0.36 -2.08
CA ILE A 357 2.73 0.90 -2.20
C ILE A 357 3.44 1.30 -0.90
N PHE A 358 3.03 0.78 0.26
CA PHE A 358 3.74 1.00 1.53
C PHE A 358 5.19 0.47 1.51
N VAL A 359 5.52 -0.48 0.63
CA VAL A 359 6.90 -0.95 0.46
C VAL A 359 7.84 0.15 -0.04
N VAL A 360 7.29 1.15 -0.76
CA VAL A 360 8.06 2.34 -1.17
C VAL A 360 8.53 3.12 0.06
N GLN A 361 7.65 3.36 1.04
CA GLN A 361 8.04 4.03 2.30
C GLN A 361 9.12 3.22 3.02
N SER A 362 8.92 1.90 3.14
CA SER A 362 9.90 1.00 3.75
C SER A 362 11.27 1.11 3.07
N THR A 363 11.29 1.06 1.74
CA THR A 363 12.52 1.14 0.95
C THR A 363 13.22 2.50 1.13
N LEU A 364 12.49 3.61 1.06
CA LEU A 364 13.04 4.95 1.23
C LEU A 364 13.64 5.15 2.62
N LEU A 365 12.95 4.69 3.67
CA LEU A 365 13.43 4.77 5.05
C LEU A 365 14.71 3.94 5.23
N ALA A 366 14.77 2.74 4.67
CA ALA A 366 15.96 1.89 4.72
C ALA A 366 17.14 2.48 3.93
N VAL A 367 16.89 3.02 2.74
CA VAL A 367 17.90 3.70 1.90
C VAL A 367 18.45 4.94 2.62
N GLY A 368 17.56 5.75 3.23
CA GLY A 368 17.97 6.95 3.98
C GLY A 368 18.99 6.64 5.08
N ILE A 369 18.81 5.54 5.82
CA ILE A 369 19.76 5.10 6.85
C ILE A 369 21.09 4.67 6.24
N VAL A 370 21.06 3.87 5.17
CA VAL A 370 22.30 3.42 4.52
C VAL A 370 23.12 4.58 3.99
N LEU A 371 22.46 5.59 3.44
CA LEU A 371 23.14 6.80 2.96
C LEU A 371 23.68 7.67 4.10
N SER A 372 22.99 7.73 5.25
CA SER A 372 23.47 8.47 6.42
C SER A 372 24.70 7.82 7.06
N GLU A 373 24.75 6.47 7.10
CA GLU A 373 25.86 5.72 7.72
C GLU A 373 27.12 5.65 6.86
N ARG A 374 26.97 5.58 5.53
CA ARG A 374 28.08 5.27 4.61
C ARG A 374 28.56 6.44 3.76
N GLY A 375 27.85 7.57 3.82
CA GLY A 375 28.05 8.68 2.90
C GLY A 375 27.49 8.39 1.50
N SER A 376 27.33 9.44 0.70
CA SER A 376 26.74 9.38 -0.65
C SER A 376 27.60 8.64 -1.70
N GLU A 377 28.89 8.48 -1.43
CA GLU A 377 29.83 7.84 -2.36
C GLU A 377 29.74 6.30 -2.42
N THR A 378 29.05 5.67 -1.46
CA THR A 378 28.96 4.21 -1.46
C THR A 378 27.77 3.75 -2.30
N PRO A 379 27.98 2.97 -3.39
CA PRO A 379 26.88 2.46 -4.21
C PRO A 379 25.85 1.68 -3.39
N LEU A 380 24.56 1.97 -3.55
CA LEU A 380 23.44 1.29 -2.88
C LEU A 380 23.43 -0.23 -3.17
N THR A 381 24.02 -0.65 -4.27
CA THR A 381 24.21 -2.05 -4.63
C THR A 381 25.02 -2.83 -3.60
N LYS A 382 26.00 -2.18 -2.94
CA LYS A 382 26.76 -2.81 -1.85
C LYS A 382 25.93 -3.11 -0.60
N SER A 383 24.80 -2.42 -0.42
CA SER A 383 23.89 -2.68 0.71
C SER A 383 22.89 -3.81 0.44
N GLY A 384 22.74 -4.22 -0.81
CA GLY A 384 21.70 -5.18 -1.24
C GLY A 384 20.31 -4.56 -1.43
N LEU A 385 20.04 -3.34 -0.92
CA LEU A 385 18.73 -2.69 -1.01
C LEU A 385 18.32 -2.40 -2.46
N ALA A 386 19.26 -2.02 -3.31
CA ALA A 386 18.99 -1.77 -4.72
C ALA A 386 18.47 -3.00 -5.46
N TYR A 387 19.02 -4.19 -5.15
CA TYR A 387 18.55 -5.45 -5.74
C TYR A 387 17.14 -5.80 -5.28
N TRP A 388 16.81 -5.54 -4.00
CA TRP A 388 15.46 -5.76 -3.49
C TRP A 388 14.46 -4.76 -4.08
N ALA A 389 14.83 -3.49 -4.22
CA ALA A 389 13.99 -2.48 -4.87
C ALA A 389 13.67 -2.88 -6.33
N LEU A 390 14.68 -3.37 -7.08
CA LEU A 390 14.47 -3.87 -8.45
C LEU A 390 13.61 -5.15 -8.48
N ALA A 391 13.86 -6.11 -7.58
CA ALA A 391 13.08 -7.34 -7.52
C ALA A 391 11.60 -7.05 -7.23
N ILE A 392 11.33 -6.13 -6.30
CA ILE A 392 9.98 -5.67 -5.97
C ILE A 392 9.35 -4.94 -7.17
N ALA A 393 10.04 -3.94 -7.73
CA ALA A 393 9.53 -3.19 -8.86
C ALA A 393 9.30 -4.07 -10.10
N GLY A 394 10.23 -4.95 -10.43
CA GLY A 394 10.11 -5.84 -11.57
C GLY A 394 9.05 -6.92 -11.38
N SER A 395 8.98 -7.54 -10.18
CA SER A 395 7.98 -8.59 -9.93
C SER A 395 6.55 -8.06 -9.90
N ALA A 396 6.32 -6.80 -9.55
CA ALA A 396 5.01 -6.17 -9.57
C ALA A 396 4.37 -6.21 -10.96
N TRP A 397 5.11 -5.84 -12.01
CA TRP A 397 4.62 -5.79 -13.40
C TRP A 397 4.12 -7.14 -13.93
N PHE A 398 4.68 -8.25 -13.48
CA PHE A 398 4.34 -9.58 -13.97
C PHE A 398 3.49 -10.39 -12.98
N SER A 399 3.29 -9.86 -11.77
CA SER A 399 2.74 -10.58 -10.62
C SER A 399 1.37 -11.17 -10.91
N GLN A 400 0.42 -10.37 -11.38
CA GLN A 400 -0.97 -10.82 -11.58
C GLN A 400 -1.07 -11.86 -12.70
N SER A 401 -0.38 -11.63 -13.82
CA SER A 401 -0.36 -12.58 -14.94
C SER A 401 0.25 -13.91 -14.54
N LEU A 402 1.39 -13.88 -13.85
CA LEU A 402 2.04 -15.09 -13.36
C LEU A 402 1.16 -15.81 -12.32
N ALA A 403 0.59 -15.08 -11.37
CA ALA A 403 -0.28 -15.64 -10.35
C ALA A 403 -1.53 -16.32 -10.95
N ARG A 404 -2.12 -15.70 -11.99
CA ARG A 404 -3.28 -16.26 -12.70
C ARG A 404 -2.95 -17.55 -13.44
N ILE A 405 -1.75 -17.65 -14.04
CA ILE A 405 -1.34 -18.80 -14.85
C ILE A 405 -0.77 -19.93 -13.98
N SER A 406 0.09 -19.58 -13.02
CA SER A 406 0.87 -20.56 -12.24
C SER A 406 0.26 -20.91 -10.87
N GLY A 407 -0.71 -20.14 -10.37
CA GLY A 407 -1.19 -20.26 -9.00
C GLY A 407 -0.18 -19.76 -7.94
N VAL A 408 0.91 -19.10 -8.34
CA VAL A 408 1.96 -18.61 -7.44
C VAL A 408 2.04 -17.09 -7.49
N GLN A 409 1.85 -16.43 -6.34
CA GLN A 409 1.98 -14.97 -6.22
C GLN A 409 3.46 -14.58 -6.00
N VAL A 410 4.20 -14.42 -7.11
CA VAL A 410 5.64 -14.13 -7.09
C VAL A 410 5.97 -12.82 -6.36
N TYR A 411 5.12 -11.82 -6.49
CA TYR A 411 5.31 -10.54 -5.81
C TYR A 411 5.24 -10.68 -4.29
N THR A 412 4.35 -11.52 -3.75
CA THR A 412 4.31 -11.82 -2.31
C THR A 412 5.63 -12.44 -1.83
N LEU A 413 6.23 -13.33 -2.64
CA LEU A 413 7.54 -13.91 -2.30
C LEU A 413 8.64 -12.84 -2.27
N ALA A 414 8.61 -11.88 -3.19
CA ALA A 414 9.54 -10.75 -3.18
C ALA A 414 9.35 -9.86 -1.93
N LEU A 415 8.11 -9.55 -1.55
CA LEU A 415 7.79 -8.80 -0.34
C LEU A 415 8.25 -9.50 0.94
N ILE A 416 7.97 -10.81 1.07
CA ILE A 416 8.43 -11.64 2.20
C ILE A 416 9.96 -11.62 2.28
N SER A 417 10.61 -11.87 1.15
CA SER A 417 12.07 -11.94 1.11
C SER A 417 12.72 -10.61 1.47
N PHE A 418 12.16 -9.50 1.02
CA PHE A 418 12.57 -8.15 1.42
C PHE A 418 12.34 -7.91 2.91
N GLY A 419 11.17 -8.27 3.43
CA GLY A 419 10.87 -8.20 4.85
C GLY A 419 11.88 -8.99 5.69
N LEU A 420 12.21 -10.23 5.30
CA LEU A 420 13.24 -11.07 5.94
C LEU A 420 14.64 -10.45 5.85
N PHE A 421 14.99 -9.82 4.73
CA PHE A 421 16.25 -9.08 4.58
C PHE A 421 16.35 -7.95 5.60
N LEU A 422 15.27 -7.19 5.80
CA LEU A 422 15.24 -6.10 6.79
C LEU A 422 15.34 -6.61 8.23
N LEU A 423 14.74 -7.78 8.53
CA LEU A 423 14.84 -8.40 9.86
C LEU A 423 16.28 -8.81 10.24
N ARG A 424 17.14 -9.10 9.26
CA ARG A 424 18.51 -9.61 9.49
C ARG A 424 19.56 -8.57 9.81
N ARG A 425 19.23 -7.28 9.76
CA ARG A 425 20.23 -6.22 10.01
C ARG A 425 20.67 -6.20 11.49
N PRO A 426 21.99 -6.36 11.78
CA PRO A 426 22.50 -6.61 13.13
C PRO A 426 22.46 -5.41 14.07
N ASN A 427 22.28 -4.17 13.56
CA ASN A 427 22.43 -2.93 14.34
C ASN A 427 21.22 -2.57 15.24
N LEU A 428 20.21 -3.43 15.35
CA LEU A 428 19.15 -3.30 16.36
C LEU A 428 19.55 -3.87 17.73
N ASN A 429 20.75 -4.44 17.85
CA ASN A 429 21.26 -4.85 19.14
C ASN A 429 21.62 -3.58 19.95
N VAL A 430 20.78 -3.25 20.90
CA VAL A 430 21.09 -2.25 21.95
C VAL A 430 22.43 -2.64 22.55
N PRO A 431 23.44 -1.75 22.56
CA PRO A 431 24.64 -1.99 23.33
C PRO A 431 24.21 -2.28 24.77
N THR A 432 24.64 -3.39 25.31
CA THR A 432 24.47 -3.74 26.73
C THR A 432 25.42 -2.89 27.60
N HIS A 433 25.52 -1.59 27.33
CA HIS A 433 26.24 -0.70 28.23
C HIS A 433 25.40 -0.54 29.47
N VAL A 434 25.86 -1.26 30.48
CA VAL A 434 25.63 -1.16 31.89
C VAL A 434 25.30 0.28 32.26
N VAL A 435 24.09 0.50 32.77
CA VAL A 435 23.77 1.67 33.58
C VAL A 435 24.58 1.55 34.87
N PRO A 436 25.53 2.43 35.15
CA PRO A 436 26.03 2.55 36.53
C PRO A 436 24.85 2.90 37.43
N ARG A 437 24.73 2.19 38.52
CA ARG A 437 23.72 2.39 39.56
C ARG A 437 23.85 3.77 40.20
#